data_b4d35fca55cea9f7798d82d70d2b7e82
#
_entry.id   b4d35fca55cea9f7798d82d70d2b7e82
#
_cell.length_a   1.000
_cell.length_b   1.000
_cell.length_c   1.000
_cell.angle_alpha   90.00
_cell.angle_beta   90.00
_cell.angle_gamma   90.00
#
_symmetry.space_group_name_H-M   'P 1'
#
loop_
_entity.id
_entity.type
_entity.pdbx_description
1 polymer ?
#
loop_
_entity_poly.entity_id
_entity_poly.type
_entity_poly.pdbx_seq_one_letter_code
_entity_poly.pdbx_strand_id
1 'polypeptide(L)'
;MARREGASAAWDRARVAARELGERAGPSAARRVPLAEALGATLAADLPALVGIPDCDTSAMDGYAVCGPGPWRVTGRVLAGAAPADEALTPGTAVEIATGAPVPPGSTSVLPYEHAREEDGGTVSGETEPDRHVRRAGEDTRPGDVALKQGAPVTPAVLGLAASLGHDALSVRRPSLAVLVTGDEVVHTGIPGPGRVRDAIGPMLPGLADWAGARAEPPARLGDVREGLAEALRSAAGAGAGAGADAVAVCGASSKGPADHLRSALEDLGAETVVDGVACRPGHPQLLARLPEGPAVVGLPGNPGAALVAGVTLLAPLLSALAGRPDPAAAAPDRAELSAPVRPHPRDTRLVAVRLTGSAAEPVGHDRPGSLRSPAAADGYAVIPPGWSGPLAEIVRLPR
;
A
#
# COMPACT_ATOMS: atom_id res chain seq x y z
N MET A 1 -22.30 39.73 13.50
CA MET A 1 -22.26 39.15 12.11
C MET A 1 -22.57 37.68 12.22
N ALA A 2 -23.73 37.22 11.70
CA ALA A 2 -24.09 35.82 11.74
C ALA A 2 -23.08 35.03 10.88
N ARG A 3 -22.37 34.06 11.50
CA ARG A 3 -21.52 33.09 10.78
C ARG A 3 -22.43 32.35 9.79
N ARG A 4 -22.14 32.45 8.49
CA ARG A 4 -22.71 31.50 7.51
C ARG A 4 -22.24 30.12 7.94
N GLU A 5 -23.16 29.28 8.41
CA GLU A 5 -22.92 27.84 8.52
C GLU A 5 -22.57 27.34 7.12
N GLY A 6 -21.30 27.02 6.89
CA GLY A 6 -20.86 26.43 5.64
C GLY A 6 -21.60 25.11 5.44
N ALA A 7 -22.23 24.92 4.28
CA ALA A 7 -22.86 23.65 3.92
C ALA A 7 -21.78 22.55 3.94
N SER A 8 -22.09 21.42 4.60
CA SER A 8 -21.17 20.25 4.61
C SER A 8 -20.88 19.79 3.18
N ALA A 9 -19.63 19.40 2.93
CA ALA A 9 -19.21 18.91 1.61
C ALA A 9 -19.91 17.58 1.27
N ALA A 10 -20.28 17.38 0.01
CA ALA A 10 -20.69 16.06 -0.46
C ALA A 10 -19.51 15.06 -0.28
N TRP A 11 -19.84 13.81 -0.02
CA TRP A 11 -18.83 12.80 0.34
C TRP A 11 -17.74 12.60 -0.73
N ASP A 12 -18.14 12.49 -1.98
CA ASP A 12 -17.25 12.37 -3.14
C ASP A 12 -16.32 13.60 -3.28
N ARG A 13 -16.87 14.79 -3.13
CA ARG A 13 -16.12 16.05 -3.18
C ARG A 13 -15.12 16.18 -2.04
N ALA A 14 -15.48 15.71 -0.84
CA ALA A 14 -14.58 15.72 0.29
C ALA A 14 -13.34 14.83 0.04
N ARG A 15 -13.52 13.66 -0.58
CA ARG A 15 -12.42 12.77 -0.98
C ARG A 15 -11.52 13.44 -2.01
N VAL A 16 -12.11 14.02 -3.05
CA VAL A 16 -11.37 14.77 -4.08
C VAL A 16 -10.58 15.91 -3.45
N ALA A 17 -11.21 16.73 -2.59
CA ALA A 17 -10.54 17.84 -1.92
C ALA A 17 -9.34 17.38 -1.04
N ALA A 18 -9.46 16.24 -0.35
CA ALA A 18 -8.38 15.69 0.44
C ALA A 18 -7.20 15.24 -0.43
N ARG A 19 -7.49 14.56 -1.56
CA ARG A 19 -6.46 14.15 -2.52
C ARG A 19 -5.78 15.36 -3.16
N GLU A 20 -6.54 16.32 -3.66
CA GLU A 20 -6.01 17.55 -4.25
C GLU A 20 -5.16 18.37 -3.26
N LEU A 21 -5.53 18.37 -1.97
CA LEU A 21 -4.71 19.03 -0.94
C LEU A 21 -3.32 18.37 -0.83
N GLY A 22 -3.27 17.02 -0.83
CA GLY A 22 -2.01 16.28 -0.85
C GLY A 22 -1.21 16.49 -2.14
N GLU A 23 -1.87 16.51 -3.29
CA GLU A 23 -1.24 16.77 -4.60
C GLU A 23 -0.66 18.19 -4.69
N ARG A 24 -1.36 19.20 -4.15
CA ARG A 24 -0.84 20.59 -4.07
C ARG A 24 0.34 20.74 -3.11
N ALA A 25 0.36 19.97 -2.02
CA ALA A 25 1.52 19.93 -1.13
C ALA A 25 2.73 19.29 -1.79
N GLY A 26 2.50 18.47 -2.80
CA GLY A 26 3.50 17.66 -3.46
C GLY A 26 3.84 16.38 -2.67
N PRO A 27 4.45 15.39 -3.32
CA PRO A 27 4.83 14.17 -2.67
C PRO A 27 5.95 14.40 -1.66
N SER A 28 5.91 13.69 -0.53
CA SER A 28 6.94 13.73 0.51
C SER A 28 8.34 13.45 -0.04
N ALA A 29 9.37 13.90 0.66
CA ALA A 29 10.76 13.76 0.23
C ALA A 29 11.13 12.30 -0.01
N ALA A 30 11.78 12.02 -1.15
CA ALA A 30 12.32 10.70 -1.44
C ALA A 30 13.52 10.41 -0.54
N ARG A 31 13.60 9.17 -0.05
CA ARG A 31 14.71 8.66 0.75
C ARG A 31 15.22 7.36 0.17
N ARG A 32 16.53 7.16 0.15
CA ARG A 32 17.13 5.86 -0.19
C ARG A 32 17.21 5.04 1.08
N VAL A 33 16.55 3.87 1.09
CA VAL A 33 16.50 2.98 2.26
C VAL A 33 16.87 1.56 1.86
N PRO A 34 17.49 0.75 2.74
CA PRO A 34 17.71 -0.67 2.52
C PRO A 34 16.40 -1.41 2.20
N LEU A 35 16.49 -2.53 1.47
CA LEU A 35 15.30 -3.33 1.13
C LEU A 35 14.47 -3.72 2.37
N ALA A 36 15.14 -4.07 3.48
CA ALA A 36 14.48 -4.45 4.73
C ALA A 36 13.59 -3.35 5.34
N GLU A 37 13.82 -2.08 4.99
CA GLU A 37 13.08 -0.91 5.52
C GLU A 37 12.05 -0.36 4.52
N ALA A 38 12.07 -0.86 3.28
CA ALA A 38 11.27 -0.30 2.19
C ALA A 38 9.81 -0.82 2.14
N LEU A 39 9.49 -1.90 2.85
CA LEU A 39 8.15 -2.51 2.83
C LEU A 39 7.05 -1.49 3.20
N GLY A 40 5.96 -1.45 2.42
CA GLY A 40 4.82 -0.55 2.63
C GLY A 40 5.04 0.88 2.12
N ALA A 41 6.27 1.28 1.78
CA ALA A 41 6.57 2.56 1.15
C ALA A 41 6.12 2.60 -0.34
N THR A 42 6.36 3.70 -1.01
CA THR A 42 6.06 3.89 -2.44
C THR A 42 7.35 4.16 -3.21
N LEU A 43 7.55 3.55 -4.37
CA LEU A 43 8.69 3.84 -5.24
C LEU A 43 8.71 5.32 -5.63
N ALA A 44 9.81 5.99 -5.33
CA ALA A 44 10.02 7.40 -5.65
C ALA A 44 10.61 7.62 -7.05
N ALA A 45 11.10 6.55 -7.68
CA ALA A 45 11.66 6.51 -9.03
C ALA A 45 11.30 5.16 -9.68
N ASP A 46 11.43 5.09 -11.00
CA ASP A 46 11.35 3.84 -11.74
C ASP A 46 12.38 2.83 -11.19
N LEU A 47 12.04 1.55 -11.19
CA LEU A 47 12.91 0.44 -10.79
C LEU A 47 13.52 -0.19 -12.04
N PRO A 48 14.75 0.16 -12.45
CA PRO A 48 15.43 -0.48 -13.55
C PRO A 48 16.07 -1.80 -13.15
N ALA A 49 16.24 -2.72 -14.07
CA ALA A 49 17.07 -3.90 -13.89
C ALA A 49 18.55 -3.50 -13.96
N LEU A 50 19.33 -3.85 -12.94
CA LEU A 50 20.79 -3.66 -12.94
C LEU A 50 21.52 -4.86 -13.57
N VAL A 51 20.87 -6.04 -13.52
CA VAL A 51 21.34 -7.30 -14.10
C VAL A 51 20.25 -7.91 -14.95
N GLY A 52 20.63 -8.79 -15.89
CA GLY A 52 19.67 -9.59 -16.65
C GLY A 52 19.10 -10.75 -15.84
N ILE A 53 17.91 -11.23 -16.20
CA ILE A 53 17.32 -12.45 -15.65
C ILE A 53 16.97 -13.40 -16.81
N PRO A 54 17.66 -14.54 -16.90
CA PRO A 54 18.93 -14.84 -16.22
C PRO A 54 20.08 -13.95 -16.74
N ASP A 55 21.18 -13.86 -15.99
CA ASP A 55 22.36 -13.04 -16.34
C ASP A 55 23.24 -13.66 -17.44
N CYS A 56 23.11 -14.98 -17.63
CA CYS A 56 23.74 -15.76 -18.70
C CYS A 56 22.81 -16.87 -19.17
N ASP A 57 23.14 -17.56 -20.26
CA ASP A 57 22.39 -18.74 -20.68
C ASP A 57 22.47 -19.81 -19.60
N THR A 58 21.31 -20.29 -19.11
CA THR A 58 21.22 -21.26 -18.01
C THR A 58 20.39 -22.48 -18.39
N SER A 59 20.69 -23.61 -17.76
CA SER A 59 19.90 -24.82 -17.92
C SER A 59 18.53 -24.70 -17.24
N ALA A 60 17.46 -25.06 -17.96
CA ALA A 60 16.11 -25.18 -17.40
C ALA A 60 15.86 -26.52 -16.71
N MET A 61 16.73 -27.53 -16.89
CA MET A 61 16.58 -28.91 -16.42
C MET A 61 17.90 -29.44 -15.87
N ASP A 62 17.82 -30.44 -15.01
CA ASP A 62 18.96 -31.29 -14.68
C ASP A 62 19.18 -32.32 -15.82
N GLY A 63 20.43 -32.53 -16.21
CA GLY A 63 20.75 -33.39 -17.31
C GLY A 63 22.13 -33.17 -17.92
N TYR A 64 22.21 -33.09 -19.24
CA TYR A 64 23.46 -32.93 -19.98
C TYR A 64 23.35 -31.77 -20.98
N ALA A 65 24.20 -30.76 -20.88
CA ALA A 65 24.39 -29.79 -21.96
C ALA A 65 25.23 -30.47 -23.07
N VAL A 66 24.65 -30.54 -24.27
CA VAL A 66 25.22 -31.31 -25.38
C VAL A 66 25.59 -30.43 -26.57
N CYS A 67 26.61 -30.88 -27.34
CA CYS A 67 27.03 -30.17 -28.53
C CYS A 67 26.95 -31.09 -29.79
N GLY A 68 26.14 -30.66 -30.78
CA GLY A 68 25.91 -31.39 -32.04
C GLY A 68 25.11 -32.67 -31.87
N PRO A 69 25.11 -33.56 -32.86
CA PRO A 69 24.41 -34.82 -32.82
C PRO A 69 25.08 -35.82 -31.84
N GLY A 70 24.26 -36.65 -31.15
CA GLY A 70 24.73 -37.71 -30.27
C GLY A 70 25.20 -38.98 -31.00
N PRO A 71 25.73 -40.00 -30.27
CA PRO A 71 25.95 -39.96 -28.79
C PRO A 71 27.09 -39.01 -28.36
N TRP A 72 27.04 -38.56 -27.10
CA TRP A 72 27.99 -37.55 -26.57
C TRP A 72 28.84 -38.14 -25.45
N ARG A 73 30.14 -37.88 -25.48
CA ARG A 73 31.06 -38.19 -24.39
C ARG A 73 30.97 -37.12 -23.29
N VAL A 74 30.68 -37.53 -22.05
CA VAL A 74 30.60 -36.65 -20.90
C VAL A 74 32.03 -36.25 -20.49
N THR A 75 32.35 -34.96 -20.47
CA THR A 75 33.69 -34.43 -20.24
C THR A 75 33.82 -33.69 -18.92
N GLY A 76 32.71 -33.45 -18.19
CA GLY A 76 32.75 -32.72 -16.93
C GLY A 76 31.36 -32.53 -16.34
N ARG A 77 31.29 -31.64 -15.34
CA ARG A 77 30.05 -31.27 -14.65
C ARG A 77 30.03 -29.78 -14.35
N VAL A 78 28.85 -29.15 -14.53
CA VAL A 78 28.59 -27.75 -14.20
C VAL A 78 27.43 -27.67 -13.22
N LEU A 79 27.66 -27.05 -12.06
CA LEU A 79 26.63 -26.87 -11.02
C LEU A 79 26.14 -25.41 -10.98
N ALA A 80 24.95 -25.19 -10.41
CA ALA A 80 24.46 -23.85 -10.16
C ALA A 80 25.45 -23.07 -9.28
N GLY A 81 25.69 -21.80 -9.66
CA GLY A 81 26.71 -20.94 -9.00
C GLY A 81 28.13 -21.10 -9.55
N ALA A 82 28.37 -22.00 -10.51
CA ALA A 82 29.63 -22.01 -11.23
C ALA A 82 29.77 -20.74 -12.09
N ALA A 83 31.01 -20.30 -12.34
CA ALA A 83 31.27 -19.28 -13.34
C ALA A 83 30.96 -19.82 -14.74
N PRO A 84 30.45 -18.98 -15.68
CA PRO A 84 30.34 -19.39 -17.08
C PRO A 84 31.69 -19.89 -17.63
N ALA A 85 31.65 -20.95 -18.41
CA ALA A 85 32.87 -21.52 -19.01
C ALA A 85 33.39 -20.61 -20.14
N ASP A 86 34.72 -20.44 -20.18
CA ASP A 86 35.38 -19.71 -21.30
C ASP A 86 35.53 -20.60 -22.55
N GLU A 87 35.62 -21.91 -22.35
CA GLU A 87 35.81 -22.87 -23.44
C GLU A 87 34.50 -23.41 -23.96
N ALA A 88 34.34 -23.45 -25.27
CA ALA A 88 33.18 -23.97 -25.94
C ALA A 88 33.21 -25.52 -25.95
N LEU A 89 32.04 -26.14 -25.77
CA LEU A 89 31.87 -27.58 -26.03
C LEU A 89 32.12 -27.87 -27.53
N THR A 90 32.78 -29.01 -27.76
CA THR A 90 33.02 -29.50 -29.12
C THR A 90 31.96 -30.51 -29.57
N PRO A 91 31.64 -30.67 -30.85
CA PRO A 91 30.67 -31.63 -31.31
C PRO A 91 30.97 -33.05 -30.83
N GLY A 92 29.92 -33.77 -30.38
CA GLY A 92 30.03 -35.11 -29.80
C GLY A 92 30.47 -35.12 -28.33
N THR A 93 30.47 -33.98 -27.65
CA THR A 93 30.73 -33.91 -26.20
C THR A 93 29.54 -33.35 -25.44
N ALA A 94 29.47 -33.71 -24.16
CA ALA A 94 28.49 -33.20 -23.20
C ALA A 94 29.15 -32.86 -21.87
N VAL A 95 28.48 -32.03 -21.09
CA VAL A 95 28.76 -31.85 -19.66
C VAL A 95 27.49 -32.13 -18.88
N GLU A 96 27.60 -32.80 -17.77
CA GLU A 96 26.52 -32.94 -16.81
C GLU A 96 26.19 -31.57 -16.23
N ILE A 97 24.91 -31.18 -16.22
CA ILE A 97 24.50 -29.82 -15.85
C ILE A 97 23.30 -29.83 -14.90
N ALA A 98 23.36 -29.01 -13.87
CA ALA A 98 22.25 -28.80 -12.95
C ALA A 98 21.33 -27.65 -13.45
N THR A 99 20.06 -27.70 -13.07
CA THR A 99 19.11 -26.62 -13.28
C THR A 99 19.64 -25.28 -12.74
N GLY A 100 19.59 -24.23 -13.54
CA GLY A 100 20.11 -22.90 -13.20
C GLY A 100 21.62 -22.76 -13.33
N ALA A 101 22.36 -23.81 -13.70
CA ALA A 101 23.77 -23.72 -14.00
C ALA A 101 24.03 -23.04 -15.36
N PRO A 102 25.13 -22.26 -15.52
CA PRO A 102 25.47 -21.66 -16.79
C PRO A 102 25.74 -22.72 -17.88
N VAL A 103 25.06 -22.58 -19.02
CA VAL A 103 25.24 -23.47 -20.16
C VAL A 103 26.54 -23.10 -20.87
N PRO A 104 27.48 -24.07 -21.05
CA PRO A 104 28.74 -23.78 -21.73
C PRO A 104 28.53 -23.31 -23.18
N PRO A 105 29.36 -22.39 -23.68
CA PRO A 105 29.34 -21.99 -25.07
C PRO A 105 29.44 -23.19 -26.02
N GLY A 106 28.80 -23.15 -27.18
CA GLY A 106 28.79 -24.25 -28.14
C GLY A 106 27.77 -25.34 -27.84
N SER A 107 27.11 -25.32 -26.69
CA SER A 107 25.99 -26.22 -26.40
C SER A 107 24.85 -25.97 -27.41
N THR A 108 24.28 -27.03 -27.94
CA THR A 108 23.13 -26.96 -28.88
C THR A 108 21.79 -27.12 -28.18
N SER A 109 21.77 -27.76 -26.99
CA SER A 109 20.58 -27.99 -26.15
C SER A 109 20.98 -28.59 -24.81
N VAL A 110 20.00 -28.77 -23.94
CA VAL A 110 20.12 -29.60 -22.73
C VAL A 110 19.24 -30.85 -22.89
N LEU A 111 19.86 -32.02 -22.70
CA LEU A 111 19.19 -33.32 -22.66
C LEU A 111 18.84 -33.63 -21.19
N PRO A 112 17.56 -33.62 -20.78
CA PRO A 112 17.17 -33.99 -19.41
C PRO A 112 17.56 -35.41 -19.04
N TYR A 113 17.81 -35.71 -17.78
CA TYR A 113 18.09 -37.06 -17.30
C TYR A 113 17.02 -38.06 -17.68
N GLU A 114 15.75 -37.67 -17.69
CA GLU A 114 14.60 -38.52 -18.02
C GLU A 114 14.63 -38.99 -19.47
N HIS A 115 15.32 -38.26 -20.35
CA HIS A 115 15.44 -38.61 -21.79
C HIS A 115 16.83 -39.12 -22.17
N ALA A 116 17.77 -39.13 -21.20
CA ALA A 116 19.11 -39.60 -21.42
C ALA A 116 19.25 -41.08 -21.17
N ARG A 117 20.07 -41.76 -21.96
CA ARG A 117 20.54 -43.13 -21.72
C ARG A 117 22.03 -43.10 -21.52
N GLU A 118 22.49 -43.55 -20.35
CA GLU A 118 23.92 -43.73 -20.11
C GLU A 118 24.40 -44.99 -20.77
N GLU A 119 25.52 -44.88 -21.47
CA GLU A 119 26.19 -45.97 -22.16
C GLU A 119 27.57 -46.24 -21.56
N ASP A 120 28.13 -47.42 -21.84
CA ASP A 120 29.47 -47.75 -21.34
C ASP A 120 30.53 -46.72 -21.80
N GLY A 121 31.50 -46.46 -20.93
CA GLY A 121 32.61 -45.57 -21.24
C GLY A 121 32.34 -44.06 -21.01
N GLY A 122 31.28 -43.70 -20.25
CA GLY A 122 30.98 -42.31 -19.92
C GLY A 122 30.38 -41.53 -21.09
N THR A 123 29.58 -42.23 -21.90
CA THR A 123 28.85 -41.66 -23.04
C THR A 123 27.36 -41.59 -22.69
N VAL A 124 26.67 -40.58 -23.21
CA VAL A 124 25.21 -40.46 -23.10
C VAL A 124 24.58 -40.34 -24.46
N SER A 125 23.39 -40.89 -24.63
CA SER A 125 22.60 -40.79 -25.83
C SER A 125 21.16 -40.37 -25.52
N GLY A 126 20.45 -39.81 -26.48
CA GLY A 126 19.05 -39.38 -26.33
C GLY A 126 18.62 -38.49 -27.49
N GLU A 127 17.35 -38.15 -27.53
CA GLU A 127 16.81 -37.22 -28.50
C GLU A 127 16.64 -35.84 -27.87
N THR A 128 17.07 -34.80 -28.61
CA THR A 128 16.91 -33.41 -28.19
C THR A 128 16.73 -32.53 -29.42
N GLU A 129 16.05 -31.42 -29.24
CA GLU A 129 15.85 -30.37 -30.25
C GLU A 129 16.79 -29.22 -30.00
N PRO A 130 17.21 -28.47 -31.03
CA PRO A 130 18.04 -27.25 -30.85
C PRO A 130 17.39 -26.27 -29.87
N ASP A 131 18.20 -25.63 -29.05
CA ASP A 131 17.86 -24.65 -28.03
C ASP A 131 16.90 -25.13 -26.92
N ARG A 132 16.53 -26.41 -26.93
CA ARG A 132 15.60 -26.94 -25.94
C ARG A 132 16.22 -26.95 -24.54
N HIS A 133 15.43 -26.55 -23.55
CA HIS A 133 15.81 -26.47 -22.14
C HIS A 133 16.97 -25.53 -21.82
N VAL A 134 17.28 -24.59 -22.72
CA VAL A 134 18.19 -23.48 -22.48
C VAL A 134 17.39 -22.20 -22.24
N ARG A 135 17.55 -21.58 -21.09
CA ARG A 135 17.04 -20.24 -20.79
C ARG A 135 18.07 -19.23 -21.24
N ARG A 136 17.67 -18.37 -22.15
CA ARG A 136 18.61 -17.37 -22.71
C ARG A 136 18.84 -16.20 -21.78
N ALA A 137 20.05 -15.68 -21.79
CA ALA A 137 20.39 -14.46 -21.06
C ALA A 137 19.39 -13.33 -21.35
N GLY A 138 18.80 -12.77 -20.29
CA GLY A 138 17.86 -11.67 -20.40
C GLY A 138 16.51 -12.02 -21.04
N GLU A 139 16.10 -13.31 -21.09
CA GLU A 139 14.80 -13.69 -21.69
C GLU A 139 13.61 -13.16 -20.88
N ASP A 140 13.75 -13.02 -19.55
CA ASP A 140 12.74 -12.42 -18.69
C ASP A 140 12.93 -10.91 -18.56
N THR A 141 14.16 -10.48 -18.25
CA THR A 141 14.47 -9.06 -18.02
C THR A 141 15.89 -8.76 -18.47
N ARG A 142 16.09 -7.65 -19.18
CA ARG A 142 17.42 -7.19 -19.64
C ARG A 142 17.92 -6.05 -18.77
N PRO A 143 19.25 -5.89 -18.62
CA PRO A 143 19.81 -4.73 -17.95
C PRO A 143 19.29 -3.42 -18.55
N GLY A 144 18.79 -2.51 -17.71
CA GLY A 144 18.19 -1.24 -18.12
C GLY A 144 16.68 -1.26 -18.35
N ASP A 145 16.04 -2.44 -18.44
CA ASP A 145 14.59 -2.53 -18.53
C ASP A 145 13.96 -1.97 -17.26
N VAL A 146 12.85 -1.23 -17.42
CA VAL A 146 12.09 -0.70 -16.28
C VAL A 146 11.08 -1.75 -15.82
N ALA A 147 11.42 -2.44 -14.74
CA ALA A 147 10.58 -3.48 -14.17
C ALA A 147 9.30 -2.93 -13.51
N LEU A 148 9.40 -1.78 -12.82
CA LEU A 148 8.25 -1.10 -12.19
C LEU A 148 8.41 0.41 -12.33
N LYS A 149 7.26 1.10 -12.45
CA LYS A 149 7.21 2.57 -12.51
C LYS A 149 7.18 3.17 -11.11
N GLN A 150 7.67 4.42 -11.00
CA GLN A 150 7.48 5.22 -9.79
C GLN A 150 5.99 5.27 -9.41
N GLY A 151 5.69 5.39 -8.11
CA GLY A 151 4.34 5.34 -7.58
C GLY A 151 3.84 3.92 -7.26
N ALA A 152 4.57 2.87 -7.65
CA ALA A 152 4.24 1.51 -7.28
C ALA A 152 4.43 1.29 -5.77
N PRO A 153 3.46 0.64 -5.07
CA PRO A 153 3.62 0.24 -3.67
C PRO A 153 4.72 -0.82 -3.53
N VAL A 154 5.59 -0.67 -2.52
CA VAL A 154 6.62 -1.67 -2.22
C VAL A 154 5.98 -2.81 -1.41
N THR A 155 5.64 -3.88 -2.11
CA THR A 155 5.10 -5.12 -1.56
C THR A 155 6.23 -6.13 -1.31
N PRO A 156 5.98 -7.28 -0.63
CA PRO A 156 6.98 -8.35 -0.53
C PRO A 156 7.48 -8.85 -1.90
N ALA A 157 6.60 -8.92 -2.91
CA ALA A 157 6.99 -9.29 -4.28
C ALA A 157 7.91 -8.25 -4.93
N VAL A 158 7.67 -6.95 -4.68
CA VAL A 158 8.54 -5.86 -5.17
C VAL A 158 9.92 -5.91 -4.52
N LEU A 159 10.00 -6.26 -3.23
CA LEU A 159 11.29 -6.45 -2.55
C LEU A 159 12.09 -7.61 -3.16
N GLY A 160 11.43 -8.75 -3.39
CA GLY A 160 12.05 -9.91 -4.05
C GLY A 160 12.50 -9.58 -5.46
N LEU A 161 11.66 -8.90 -6.24
CA LEU A 161 12.01 -8.43 -7.59
C LEU A 161 13.21 -7.48 -7.55
N ALA A 162 13.20 -6.48 -6.69
CA ALA A 162 14.31 -5.53 -6.57
C ALA A 162 15.64 -6.24 -6.23
N ALA A 163 15.60 -7.19 -5.30
CA ALA A 163 16.77 -7.99 -4.96
C ALA A 163 17.28 -8.82 -6.16
N SER A 164 16.38 -9.48 -6.90
CA SER A 164 16.74 -10.28 -8.07
C SER A 164 17.30 -9.42 -9.22
N LEU A 165 16.90 -8.15 -9.29
CA LEU A 165 17.41 -7.16 -10.24
C LEU A 165 18.72 -6.49 -9.79
N GLY A 166 19.31 -6.89 -8.63
CA GLY A 166 20.59 -6.41 -8.13
C GLY A 166 20.54 -5.19 -7.22
N HIS A 167 19.37 -4.82 -6.69
CA HIS A 167 19.25 -3.68 -5.78
C HIS A 167 19.39 -4.08 -4.32
N ASP A 168 20.24 -3.36 -3.56
CA ASP A 168 20.36 -3.46 -2.10
C ASP A 168 19.46 -2.43 -1.38
N ALA A 169 19.05 -1.36 -2.07
CA ALA A 169 18.30 -0.26 -1.52
C ALA A 169 17.38 0.37 -2.59
N LEU A 170 16.25 0.90 -2.15
CA LEU A 170 15.27 1.56 -3.01
C LEU A 170 15.16 3.05 -2.69
N SER A 171 14.88 3.87 -3.70
CA SER A 171 14.40 5.23 -3.53
C SER A 171 12.90 5.19 -3.28
N VAL A 172 12.45 5.60 -2.10
CA VAL A 172 11.06 5.49 -1.69
C VAL A 172 10.53 6.78 -1.06
N ARG A 173 9.20 6.93 -1.04
CA ARG A 173 8.45 7.89 -0.25
C ARG A 173 7.60 7.16 0.78
N ARG A 174 7.58 7.70 1.98
CA ARG A 174 6.74 7.20 3.07
C ARG A 174 6.42 8.39 3.98
N PRO A 175 5.37 9.18 3.67
CA PRO A 175 5.01 10.33 4.47
C PRO A 175 4.74 9.95 5.92
N SER A 176 5.08 10.85 6.84
CA SER A 176 4.87 10.70 8.28
C SER A 176 3.51 11.28 8.68
N LEU A 177 2.78 10.55 9.52
CA LEU A 177 1.51 10.97 10.11
C LEU A 177 1.68 11.13 11.61
N ALA A 178 1.60 12.37 12.12
CA ALA A 178 1.43 12.61 13.56
C ALA A 178 -0.01 12.27 13.98
N VAL A 179 -0.14 11.59 15.12
CA VAL A 179 -1.44 11.16 15.66
C VAL A 179 -1.64 11.81 17.02
N LEU A 180 -2.68 12.65 17.14
CA LEU A 180 -3.07 13.32 18.38
C LEU A 180 -4.40 12.75 18.86
N VAL A 181 -4.43 12.15 20.04
CA VAL A 181 -5.64 11.56 20.64
C VAL A 181 -6.08 12.45 21.81
N THR A 182 -7.27 13.06 21.70
CA THR A 182 -7.87 13.91 22.73
C THR A 182 -9.00 13.19 23.45
N GLY A 183 -9.35 13.64 24.63
CA GLY A 183 -10.46 13.19 25.44
C GLY A 183 -10.02 12.75 26.84
N ASP A 184 -10.49 13.49 27.85
CA ASP A 184 -10.24 13.13 29.26
C ASP A 184 -10.92 11.81 29.66
N GLU A 185 -11.97 11.41 28.94
CA GLU A 185 -12.65 10.13 29.12
C GLU A 185 -11.88 8.94 28.55
N VAL A 186 -10.87 9.16 27.69
CA VAL A 186 -10.18 8.11 26.93
C VAL A 186 -9.12 7.42 27.80
N VAL A 187 -9.22 6.11 27.93
CA VAL A 187 -8.19 5.27 28.56
C VAL A 187 -7.42 4.48 27.50
N HIS A 188 -6.12 4.37 27.67
CA HIS A 188 -5.24 3.78 26.65
C HIS A 188 -4.85 2.33 26.94
N THR A 189 -5.08 1.85 28.16
CA THR A 189 -4.79 0.46 28.60
C THR A 189 -5.88 -0.08 29.50
N GLY A 190 -6.06 -1.38 29.57
CA GLY A 190 -6.99 -2.07 30.46
C GLY A 190 -8.47 -1.91 30.08
N ILE A 191 -9.33 -2.28 31.00
CA ILE A 191 -10.79 -2.19 30.85
C ILE A 191 -11.24 -0.82 31.37
N PRO A 192 -12.00 -0.04 30.58
CA PRO A 192 -12.47 1.26 31.03
C PRO A 192 -13.52 1.10 32.13
N GLY A 193 -13.45 1.94 33.15
CA GLY A 193 -14.50 2.06 34.19
C GLY A 193 -15.72 2.84 33.68
N PRO A 194 -16.75 2.99 34.51
CA PRO A 194 -17.94 3.78 34.17
C PRO A 194 -17.58 5.21 33.76
N GLY A 195 -18.19 5.72 32.68
CA GLY A 195 -17.93 7.05 32.14
C GLY A 195 -16.61 7.22 31.40
N ARG A 196 -15.83 6.16 31.21
CA ARG A 196 -14.62 6.13 30.44
C ARG A 196 -14.79 5.27 29.19
N VAL A 197 -14.01 5.56 28.15
CA VAL A 197 -13.98 4.76 26.92
C VAL A 197 -12.56 4.31 26.63
N ARG A 198 -12.41 3.13 26.03
CA ARG A 198 -11.13 2.63 25.57
C ARG A 198 -10.77 3.29 24.23
N ASP A 199 -9.55 3.81 24.10
CA ASP A 199 -9.03 4.29 22.83
C ASP A 199 -9.10 3.17 21.77
N ALA A 200 -9.95 3.38 20.77
CA ALA A 200 -10.11 2.48 19.64
C ALA A 200 -9.64 3.11 18.33
N ILE A 201 -9.41 4.44 18.32
CA ILE A 201 -9.02 5.17 17.11
C ILE A 201 -7.50 5.16 16.95
N GLY A 202 -6.75 5.53 18.00
CA GLY A 202 -5.28 5.52 17.96
C GLY A 202 -4.70 4.20 17.46
N PRO A 203 -5.11 3.03 17.94
CA PRO A 203 -4.61 1.74 17.48
C PRO A 203 -4.89 1.39 16.02
N MET A 204 -5.94 1.94 15.38
CA MET A 204 -6.23 1.62 13.98
C MET A 204 -5.49 2.51 12.97
N LEU A 205 -4.99 3.70 13.38
CA LEU A 205 -4.35 4.65 12.48
C LEU A 205 -3.05 4.16 11.87
N PRO A 206 -2.17 3.40 12.54
CA PRO A 206 -0.99 2.83 11.90
C PRO A 206 -1.32 1.95 10.70
N GLY A 207 -2.31 1.07 10.81
CA GLY A 207 -2.76 0.24 9.69
C GLY A 207 -3.36 1.03 8.53
N LEU A 208 -4.15 2.09 8.83
CA LEU A 208 -4.67 3.00 7.80
C LEU A 208 -3.55 3.78 7.10
N ALA A 209 -2.57 4.26 7.85
CA ALA A 209 -1.42 4.97 7.30
C ALA A 209 -0.57 4.06 6.40
N ASP A 210 -0.22 2.87 6.86
CA ASP A 210 0.54 1.89 6.08
C ASP A 210 -0.20 1.54 4.78
N TRP A 211 -1.50 1.30 4.87
CA TRP A 211 -2.33 1.02 3.70
C TRP A 211 -2.34 2.17 2.69
N ALA A 212 -2.29 3.43 3.15
CA ALA A 212 -2.18 4.61 2.31
C ALA A 212 -0.73 4.96 1.89
N GLY A 213 0.28 4.19 2.30
CA GLY A 213 1.70 4.40 1.96
C GLY A 213 2.43 5.38 2.85
N ALA A 214 1.87 5.65 4.02
CA ALA A 214 2.43 6.52 5.03
C ALA A 214 2.91 5.72 6.26
N ARG A 215 3.51 6.39 7.22
CA ARG A 215 3.88 5.84 8.52
C ARG A 215 3.28 6.71 9.62
N ALA A 216 2.48 6.10 10.50
CA ALA A 216 2.01 6.81 11.69
C ALA A 216 3.08 6.81 12.77
N GLU A 217 3.27 7.96 13.40
CA GLU A 217 4.07 8.09 14.61
C GLU A 217 3.27 7.57 15.83
N PRO A 218 3.93 7.22 16.94
CA PRO A 218 3.23 6.83 18.16
C PRO A 218 2.25 7.93 18.60
N PRO A 219 1.01 7.58 18.99
CA PRO A 219 0.00 8.56 19.34
C PRO A 219 0.40 9.44 20.53
N ALA A 220 0.38 10.75 20.35
CA ALA A 220 0.44 11.72 21.45
C ALA A 220 -0.94 11.84 22.10
N ARG A 221 -0.99 11.79 23.42
CA ARG A 221 -2.22 11.82 24.23
C ARG A 221 -2.39 13.18 24.84
N LEU A 222 -3.53 13.80 24.58
CA LEU A 222 -3.83 15.15 25.01
C LEU A 222 -5.11 15.15 25.86
N GLY A 223 -5.14 15.97 26.91
CA GLY A 223 -6.38 16.32 27.59
C GLY A 223 -7.24 17.27 26.75
N ASP A 224 -8.49 17.50 27.22
CA ASP A 224 -9.43 18.40 26.56
C ASP A 224 -9.09 19.88 26.87
N VAL A 225 -7.87 20.30 26.53
CA VAL A 225 -7.35 21.65 26.74
C VAL A 225 -6.93 22.25 25.39
N ARG A 226 -7.54 23.39 25.04
CA ARG A 226 -7.31 24.09 23.75
C ARG A 226 -5.84 24.45 23.52
N GLU A 227 -5.18 25.01 24.53
CA GLU A 227 -3.78 25.43 24.47
C GLU A 227 -2.85 24.25 24.22
N GLY A 228 -3.12 23.11 24.85
CA GLY A 228 -2.39 21.85 24.65
C GLY A 228 -2.51 21.33 23.23
N LEU A 229 -3.70 21.42 22.65
CA LEU A 229 -3.93 20.99 21.25
C LEU A 229 -3.22 21.93 20.26
N ALA A 230 -3.30 23.24 20.45
CA ALA A 230 -2.61 24.20 19.58
C ALA A 230 -1.07 24.04 19.63
N GLU A 231 -0.51 23.76 20.82
CA GLU A 231 0.92 23.49 20.97
C GLU A 231 1.34 22.17 20.30
N ALA A 232 0.53 21.10 20.47
CA ALA A 232 0.78 19.83 19.81
C ALA A 232 0.73 19.95 18.28
N LEU A 233 -0.19 20.76 17.73
CA LEU A 233 -0.26 21.05 16.30
C LEU A 233 0.97 21.81 15.80
N ARG A 234 1.46 22.81 16.56
CA ARG A 234 2.71 23.52 16.22
C ARG A 234 3.91 22.58 16.26
N SER A 235 4.00 21.75 17.26
CA SER A 235 5.09 20.77 17.41
C SER A 235 5.08 19.77 16.25
N ALA A 236 3.92 19.24 15.89
CA ALA A 236 3.75 18.35 14.76
C ALA A 236 4.09 19.01 13.40
N ALA A 237 3.90 20.33 13.29
CA ALA A 237 4.29 21.11 12.12
C ALA A 237 5.80 21.41 12.05
N GLY A 238 6.61 20.95 13.03
CA GLY A 238 8.05 21.15 13.03
C GLY A 238 8.49 22.52 13.55
N ALA A 239 7.62 23.23 14.28
CA ALA A 239 7.98 24.47 15.00
C ALA A 239 8.89 24.13 16.18
N GLY A 240 10.12 23.72 15.89
CA GLY A 240 11.15 23.26 16.84
C GLY A 240 12.33 22.63 16.11
N ALA A 241 13.21 21.94 16.83
CA ALA A 241 14.45 21.38 16.27
C ALA A 241 14.27 20.07 15.46
N GLY A 242 13.04 19.65 15.13
CA GLY A 242 12.74 18.39 14.41
C GLY A 242 12.12 18.60 13.03
N ALA A 243 12.22 17.59 12.17
CA ALA A 243 11.42 17.55 10.93
C ALA A 243 9.94 17.39 11.30
N GLY A 244 9.07 18.29 10.80
CA GLY A 244 7.63 18.19 10.98
C GLY A 244 7.03 16.94 10.32
N ALA A 245 5.84 16.57 10.76
CA ALA A 245 5.07 15.53 10.10
C ALA A 245 4.52 16.04 8.75
N ASP A 246 4.32 15.12 7.78
CA ASP A 246 3.72 15.44 6.49
C ASP A 246 2.19 15.64 6.60
N ALA A 247 1.56 15.00 7.59
CA ALA A 247 0.15 15.17 7.93
C ALA A 247 -0.09 14.97 9.43
N VAL A 248 -1.20 15.49 9.94
CA VAL A 248 -1.63 15.32 11.33
C VAL A 248 -3.06 14.77 11.38
N ALA A 249 -3.29 13.72 12.15
CA ALA A 249 -4.63 13.22 12.50
C ALA A 249 -4.97 13.61 13.94
N VAL A 250 -6.11 14.28 14.15
CA VAL A 250 -6.61 14.62 15.48
C VAL A 250 -7.86 13.79 15.74
N CYS A 251 -7.82 12.99 16.80
CA CYS A 251 -8.89 12.05 17.16
C CYS A 251 -9.72 12.63 18.31
N GLY A 252 -11.04 12.79 18.11
CA GLY A 252 -11.99 13.14 19.16
C GLY A 252 -12.44 14.60 19.20
N ALA A 253 -11.73 15.54 18.60
CA ALA A 253 -11.98 16.99 18.72
C ALA A 253 -12.65 17.64 17.51
N SER A 254 -13.30 16.86 16.62
CA SER A 254 -13.82 17.37 15.34
C SER A 254 -15.31 17.72 15.32
N SER A 255 -16.04 17.50 16.41
CA SER A 255 -17.47 17.83 16.54
C SER A 255 -17.69 19.33 16.89
N LYS A 256 -18.92 19.73 17.16
CA LYS A 256 -19.27 21.10 17.60
C LYS A 256 -19.64 21.13 19.10
N GLY A 257 -19.17 20.17 19.89
CA GLY A 257 -19.38 20.10 21.32
C GLY A 257 -18.52 21.09 22.11
N PRO A 258 -18.81 21.30 23.38
CA PRO A 258 -18.09 22.26 24.22
C PRO A 258 -16.62 21.88 24.48
N ALA A 259 -16.27 20.58 24.35
CA ALA A 259 -14.90 20.07 24.46
C ALA A 259 -14.17 19.96 23.10
N ASP A 260 -14.80 20.34 22.00
CA ASP A 260 -14.25 20.21 20.65
C ASP A 260 -13.43 21.47 20.28
N HIS A 261 -12.17 21.48 20.68
CA HIS A 261 -11.29 22.64 20.54
C HIS A 261 -10.53 22.71 19.19
N LEU A 262 -10.67 21.72 18.29
CA LEU A 262 -9.86 21.66 17.07
C LEU A 262 -10.07 22.88 16.16
N ARG A 263 -11.33 23.28 15.93
CA ARG A 263 -11.62 24.45 15.05
C ARG A 263 -11.01 25.72 15.59
N SER A 264 -11.18 25.96 16.89
CA SER A 264 -10.62 27.17 17.52
C SER A 264 -9.08 27.14 17.56
N ALA A 265 -8.47 25.99 17.79
CA ALA A 265 -7.02 25.86 17.72
C ALA A 265 -6.48 26.10 16.30
N LEU A 266 -7.17 25.61 15.27
CA LEU A 266 -6.81 25.86 13.87
C LEU A 266 -7.02 27.34 13.48
N GLU A 267 -8.11 27.98 13.94
CA GLU A 267 -8.32 29.44 13.75
C GLU A 267 -7.18 30.25 14.37
N ASP A 268 -6.75 29.94 15.59
CA ASP A 268 -5.64 30.60 16.29
C ASP A 268 -4.29 30.41 15.56
N LEU A 269 -4.12 29.29 14.87
CA LEU A 269 -2.93 28.97 14.08
C LEU A 269 -2.99 29.55 12.66
N GLY A 270 -4.09 30.22 12.28
CA GLY A 270 -4.28 30.77 10.95
C GLY A 270 -4.47 29.71 9.86
N ALA A 271 -4.96 28.52 10.23
CA ALA A 271 -5.16 27.41 9.29
C ALA A 271 -6.27 27.69 8.28
N GLU A 272 -6.07 27.29 7.04
CA GLU A 272 -7.10 27.25 6.01
C GLU A 272 -7.99 26.01 6.20
N THR A 273 -9.28 26.20 6.43
CA THR A 273 -10.25 25.09 6.47
C THR A 273 -10.70 24.74 5.06
N VAL A 274 -10.42 23.51 4.62
CA VAL A 274 -10.76 22.97 3.29
C VAL A 274 -12.11 22.25 3.32
N VAL A 275 -12.35 21.43 4.37
CA VAL A 275 -13.62 20.72 4.60
C VAL A 275 -14.04 20.93 6.05
N ASP A 276 -15.26 21.42 6.30
CA ASP A 276 -15.89 21.52 7.62
C ASP A 276 -17.21 20.74 7.64
N GLY A 277 -17.09 19.45 7.92
CA GLY A 277 -18.19 18.50 7.86
C GLY A 277 -18.38 17.86 6.49
N VAL A 278 -18.73 16.58 6.49
CA VAL A 278 -19.04 15.78 5.28
C VAL A 278 -20.46 15.25 5.38
N ALA A 279 -21.24 15.39 4.30
CA ALA A 279 -22.59 14.89 4.23
C ALA A 279 -22.61 13.35 4.07
N CYS A 280 -22.18 12.64 5.12
CA CYS A 280 -22.13 11.17 5.16
C CYS A 280 -22.59 10.60 6.50
N ARG A 281 -22.95 9.32 6.50
CA ARG A 281 -23.32 8.53 7.68
C ARG A 281 -22.72 7.12 7.62
N PRO A 282 -22.03 6.72 8.72
CA PRO A 282 -21.62 7.52 9.89
C PRO A 282 -20.54 8.54 9.51
N GLY A 283 -20.20 9.48 10.41
CA GLY A 283 -18.99 10.27 10.27
C GLY A 283 -19.16 11.71 9.77
N HIS A 284 -20.34 12.32 9.91
CA HIS A 284 -20.58 13.72 9.52
C HIS A 284 -19.55 14.74 10.06
N PRO A 285 -19.13 14.73 11.36
CA PRO A 285 -18.20 15.73 11.88
C PRO A 285 -16.73 15.41 11.53
N GLN A 286 -16.39 15.44 10.26
CA GLN A 286 -15.02 15.35 9.76
C GLN A 286 -14.50 16.76 9.43
N LEU A 287 -13.20 16.96 9.55
CA LEU A 287 -12.55 18.22 9.23
C LEU A 287 -11.27 17.98 8.45
N LEU A 288 -11.02 18.84 7.46
CA LEU A 288 -9.75 18.92 6.74
C LEU A 288 -9.30 20.38 6.73
N ALA A 289 -8.10 20.63 7.20
CA ALA A 289 -7.48 21.96 7.20
C ALA A 289 -6.01 21.87 6.79
N ARG A 290 -5.42 23.01 6.47
CA ARG A 290 -4.00 23.18 6.19
C ARG A 290 -3.42 24.23 7.10
N LEU A 291 -2.35 23.92 7.81
CA LEU A 291 -1.59 24.94 8.57
C LEU A 291 -0.81 25.84 7.59
N PRO A 292 -0.62 27.13 7.93
CA PRO A 292 0.22 28.00 7.13
C PRO A 292 1.62 27.39 6.99
N GLU A 293 2.11 27.24 5.75
CA GLU A 293 3.41 26.63 5.45
C GLU A 293 3.69 25.30 6.17
N GLY A 294 2.62 24.59 6.55
CA GLY A 294 2.68 23.36 7.36
C GLY A 294 1.85 22.20 6.81
N PRO A 295 1.76 21.11 7.60
CA PRO A 295 1.05 19.90 7.21
C PRO A 295 -0.46 20.12 7.10
N ALA A 296 -1.11 19.22 6.36
CA ALA A 296 -2.55 19.06 6.42
C ALA A 296 -2.98 18.41 7.74
N VAL A 297 -4.11 18.88 8.29
CA VAL A 297 -4.72 18.39 9.54
C VAL A 297 -6.06 17.75 9.22
N VAL A 298 -6.23 16.48 9.62
CA VAL A 298 -7.49 15.73 9.49
C VAL A 298 -8.10 15.55 10.87
N GLY A 299 -9.26 16.15 11.11
CA GLY A 299 -10.06 15.95 12.32
C GLY A 299 -10.97 14.74 12.16
N LEU A 300 -10.75 13.72 12.99
CA LEU A 300 -11.51 12.47 13.03
C LEU A 300 -12.56 12.54 14.15
N PRO A 301 -13.80 12.06 13.92
CA PRO A 301 -14.83 11.95 14.97
C PRO A 301 -14.39 11.06 16.13
N GLY A 302 -14.85 11.37 17.36
CA GLY A 302 -14.56 10.55 18.54
C GLY A 302 -15.23 9.16 18.54
N ASN A 303 -16.26 8.94 17.71
CA ASN A 303 -16.88 7.64 17.52
C ASN A 303 -16.04 6.75 16.58
N PRO A 304 -15.57 5.55 17.00
CA PRO A 304 -14.59 4.78 16.25
C PRO A 304 -15.01 4.36 14.83
N GLY A 305 -16.28 3.95 14.64
CA GLY A 305 -16.79 3.61 13.31
C GLY A 305 -16.88 4.84 12.38
N ALA A 306 -17.24 6.00 12.95
CA ALA A 306 -17.22 7.27 12.23
C ALA A 306 -15.79 7.72 11.90
N ALA A 307 -14.84 7.51 12.81
CA ALA A 307 -13.42 7.80 12.56
C ALA A 307 -12.83 6.93 11.45
N LEU A 308 -13.20 5.65 11.36
CA LEU A 308 -12.79 4.78 10.25
C LEU A 308 -13.34 5.28 8.90
N VAL A 309 -14.62 5.71 8.87
CA VAL A 309 -15.19 6.34 7.66
C VAL A 309 -14.43 7.62 7.31
N ALA A 310 -14.10 8.47 8.29
CA ALA A 310 -13.28 9.66 8.06
C ALA A 310 -11.86 9.30 7.57
N GLY A 311 -11.31 8.20 8.07
CA GLY A 311 -10.05 7.64 7.61
C GLY A 311 -10.04 7.34 6.11
N VAL A 312 -11.06 6.64 5.60
CA VAL A 312 -11.16 6.34 4.16
C VAL A 312 -11.67 7.52 3.33
N THR A 313 -12.34 8.51 3.96
CA THR A 313 -12.87 9.69 3.27
C THR A 313 -11.81 10.76 3.06
N LEU A 314 -11.03 11.10 4.08
CA LEU A 314 -10.09 12.23 4.06
C LEU A 314 -8.64 11.78 4.21
N LEU A 315 -8.35 10.87 5.15
CA LEU A 315 -6.97 10.54 5.49
C LEU A 315 -6.29 9.69 4.41
N ALA A 316 -6.92 8.63 3.94
CA ALA A 316 -6.33 7.74 2.92
C ALA A 316 -6.05 8.45 1.59
N PRO A 317 -6.98 9.25 0.98
CA PRO A 317 -6.68 9.99 -0.24
C PRO A 317 -5.61 11.05 -0.04
N LEU A 318 -5.56 11.74 1.10
CA LEU A 318 -4.51 12.70 1.44
C LEU A 318 -3.14 12.03 1.52
N LEU A 319 -3.02 10.97 2.33
CA LEU A 319 -1.74 10.29 2.56
C LEU A 319 -1.22 9.60 1.28
N SER A 320 -2.10 8.99 0.49
CA SER A 320 -1.70 8.37 -0.77
C SER A 320 -1.21 9.38 -1.80
N ALA A 321 -1.79 10.60 -1.82
CA ALA A 321 -1.28 11.70 -2.64
C ALA A 321 0.11 12.15 -2.18
N LEU A 322 0.32 12.34 -0.88
CA LEU A 322 1.63 12.64 -0.29
C LEU A 322 2.67 11.53 -0.52
N ALA A 323 2.23 10.28 -0.59
CA ALA A 323 3.08 9.14 -0.94
C ALA A 323 3.38 9.07 -2.46
N GLY A 324 2.65 9.83 -3.29
CA GLY A 324 2.80 9.81 -4.75
C GLY A 324 2.26 8.53 -5.39
N ARG A 325 1.17 7.94 -4.85
CA ARG A 325 0.55 6.72 -5.37
C ARG A 325 -0.98 6.85 -5.48
N PRO A 326 -1.66 5.93 -6.21
CA PRO A 326 -3.12 5.87 -6.23
C PRO A 326 -3.73 5.69 -4.84
N ASP A 327 -4.95 6.21 -4.64
CA ASP A 327 -5.72 5.98 -3.40
C ASP A 327 -6.16 4.50 -3.32
N PRO A 328 -5.70 3.75 -2.31
CA PRO A 328 -6.02 2.33 -2.19
C PRO A 328 -7.51 2.08 -1.88
N ALA A 329 -8.22 3.06 -1.33
CA ALA A 329 -9.64 2.96 -1.08
C ALA A 329 -10.47 2.97 -2.39
N ALA A 330 -9.94 3.58 -3.45
CA ALA A 330 -10.56 3.67 -4.78
C ALA A 330 -10.07 2.57 -5.74
N ALA A 331 -9.49 1.46 -5.23
CA ALA A 331 -9.01 0.36 -6.07
C ALA A 331 -10.16 -0.45 -6.68
N ALA A 332 -10.06 -0.77 -7.96
CA ALA A 332 -11.04 -1.61 -8.68
C ALA A 332 -11.13 -3.05 -8.12
N PRO A 333 -12.29 -3.75 -8.26
CA PRO A 333 -13.51 -3.31 -8.93
C PRO A 333 -14.30 -2.34 -8.05
N ASP A 334 -14.72 -1.25 -8.66
CA ASP A 334 -15.29 -0.11 -7.96
C ASP A 334 -16.78 -0.27 -7.67
N ARG A 335 -17.43 -1.32 -8.19
CA ARG A 335 -18.88 -1.54 -8.07
C ARG A 335 -19.21 -3.00 -7.81
N ALA A 336 -20.25 -3.22 -6.98
CA ALA A 336 -20.80 -4.53 -6.71
C ALA A 336 -22.32 -4.44 -6.54
N GLU A 337 -23.03 -5.52 -6.83
CA GLU A 337 -24.47 -5.63 -6.62
C GLU A 337 -24.77 -5.97 -5.16
N LEU A 338 -25.60 -5.15 -4.50
CA LEU A 338 -26.01 -5.43 -3.13
C LEU A 338 -26.98 -6.61 -3.08
N SER A 339 -26.62 -7.63 -2.30
CA SER A 339 -27.43 -8.84 -2.10
C SER A 339 -28.67 -8.64 -1.24
N ALA A 340 -28.78 -7.50 -0.57
CA ALA A 340 -29.91 -7.13 0.28
C ALA A 340 -30.29 -5.66 0.12
N PRO A 341 -31.57 -5.29 0.29
CA PRO A 341 -32.02 -3.90 0.15
C PRO A 341 -31.39 -2.99 1.18
N VAL A 342 -30.87 -1.85 0.74
CA VAL A 342 -30.37 -0.76 1.58
C VAL A 342 -31.17 0.49 1.31
N ARG A 343 -31.69 1.14 2.37
CA ARG A 343 -32.39 2.41 2.21
C ARG A 343 -31.40 3.57 2.16
N PRO A 344 -31.46 4.44 1.13
CA PRO A 344 -30.65 5.64 1.10
C PRO A 344 -31.11 6.62 2.19
N HIS A 345 -30.18 7.50 2.63
CA HIS A 345 -30.55 8.63 3.49
C HIS A 345 -30.98 9.81 2.60
N PRO A 346 -31.97 10.62 3.02
CA PRO A 346 -32.53 11.68 2.14
C PRO A 346 -31.54 12.80 1.80
N ARG A 347 -30.49 13.00 2.60
CA ARG A 347 -29.54 14.11 2.45
C ARG A 347 -28.08 13.69 2.46
N ASP A 348 -27.74 12.60 3.14
CA ASP A 348 -26.36 12.19 3.38
C ASP A 348 -26.05 10.90 2.63
N THR A 349 -24.81 10.74 2.16
CA THR A 349 -24.29 9.46 1.65
C THR A 349 -24.13 8.47 2.80
N ARG A 350 -24.73 7.28 2.71
CA ARG A 350 -24.49 6.22 3.68
C ARG A 350 -23.32 5.35 3.25
N LEU A 351 -22.43 5.07 4.19
CA LEU A 351 -21.33 4.12 4.05
C LEU A 351 -21.72 2.84 4.77
N VAL A 352 -22.14 1.84 4.02
CA VAL A 352 -22.66 0.57 4.55
C VAL A 352 -21.56 -0.49 4.45
N ALA A 353 -21.14 -1.03 5.59
CA ALA A 353 -20.12 -2.10 5.62
C ALA A 353 -20.62 -3.33 4.85
N VAL A 354 -19.80 -3.86 3.94
CA VAL A 354 -20.15 -4.99 3.07
C VAL A 354 -19.03 -6.03 3.01
N ARG A 355 -19.42 -7.30 2.90
CA ARG A 355 -18.55 -8.41 2.51
C ARG A 355 -18.71 -8.66 1.01
N LEU A 356 -17.60 -8.86 0.33
CA LEU A 356 -17.58 -9.13 -1.10
C LEU A 356 -17.51 -10.63 -1.38
N THR A 357 -18.38 -11.09 -2.27
CA THR A 357 -18.38 -12.49 -2.74
C THR A 357 -18.61 -12.46 -4.25
N GLY A 358 -17.53 -12.66 -5.00
CA GLY A 358 -17.57 -12.48 -6.46
C GLY A 358 -17.95 -11.05 -6.85
N SER A 359 -19.02 -10.86 -7.60
CA SER A 359 -19.56 -9.56 -8.00
C SER A 359 -20.60 -9.00 -7.03
N ALA A 360 -20.94 -9.73 -5.97
CA ALA A 360 -21.95 -9.33 -4.99
C ALA A 360 -21.32 -8.71 -3.74
N ALA A 361 -22.06 -7.78 -3.11
CA ALA A 361 -21.72 -7.16 -1.85
C ALA A 361 -22.86 -7.39 -0.84
N GLU A 362 -22.55 -8.15 0.22
CA GLU A 362 -23.49 -8.45 1.31
C GLU A 362 -23.33 -7.42 2.44
N PRO A 363 -24.40 -6.67 2.81
CA PRO A 363 -24.37 -5.77 3.96
C PRO A 363 -24.09 -6.51 5.27
N VAL A 364 -23.15 -6.01 6.08
CA VAL A 364 -22.70 -6.63 7.32
C VAL A 364 -23.18 -5.81 8.52
N GLY A 365 -24.01 -6.41 9.36
CA GLY A 365 -24.40 -5.85 10.66
C GLY A 365 -25.14 -4.50 10.55
N HIS A 366 -24.60 -3.45 11.17
CA HIS A 366 -25.23 -2.12 11.26
C HIS A 366 -24.21 -0.98 11.13
N ASP A 367 -24.70 0.23 10.81
CA ASP A 367 -23.91 1.44 10.59
C ASP A 367 -23.87 2.40 11.81
N ARG A 368 -23.94 1.88 13.04
CA ARG A 368 -23.85 2.70 14.27
C ARG A 368 -22.45 3.32 14.38
N PRO A 369 -22.33 4.65 14.58
CA PRO A 369 -21.06 5.37 14.51
C PRO A 369 -20.03 4.94 15.55
N GLY A 370 -20.47 4.50 16.76
CA GLY A 370 -19.59 4.03 17.83
C GLY A 370 -19.14 2.57 17.70
N SER A 371 -19.57 1.83 16.65
CA SER A 371 -19.27 0.40 16.51
C SER A 371 -18.30 0.11 15.37
N LEU A 372 -17.26 -0.64 15.67
CA LEU A 372 -16.37 -1.24 14.68
C LEU A 372 -16.72 -2.68 14.32
N ARG A 373 -17.79 -3.26 14.92
CA ARG A 373 -18.14 -4.66 14.71
C ARG A 373 -18.45 -5.00 13.26
N SER A 374 -19.19 -4.13 12.57
CA SER A 374 -19.52 -4.33 11.15
C SER A 374 -18.32 -4.14 10.23
N PRO A 375 -17.58 -3.01 10.29
CA PRO A 375 -16.43 -2.83 9.42
C PRO A 375 -15.29 -3.82 9.69
N ALA A 376 -15.12 -4.32 10.91
CA ALA A 376 -14.12 -5.35 11.23
C ALA A 376 -14.39 -6.71 10.55
N ALA A 377 -15.63 -6.95 10.11
CA ALA A 377 -16.04 -8.16 9.40
C ALA A 377 -16.31 -7.90 7.90
N ALA A 378 -15.99 -6.69 7.41
CA ALA A 378 -16.29 -6.23 6.05
C ALA A 378 -15.01 -6.12 5.21
N ASP A 379 -15.20 -6.12 3.90
CA ASP A 379 -14.14 -5.90 2.90
C ASP A 379 -14.10 -4.45 2.42
N GLY A 380 -15.19 -3.72 2.65
CA GLY A 380 -15.34 -2.34 2.21
C GLY A 380 -16.66 -1.71 2.67
N TYR A 381 -16.86 -0.49 2.21
CA TYR A 381 -18.15 0.20 2.34
C TYR A 381 -18.81 0.33 0.97
N ALA A 382 -20.09 -0.07 0.89
CA ALA A 382 -20.95 0.33 -0.22
C ALA A 382 -21.37 1.80 -0.02
N VAL A 383 -21.16 2.59 -1.06
CA VAL A 383 -21.49 4.03 -1.09
C VAL A 383 -22.93 4.18 -1.57
N ILE A 384 -23.80 4.68 -0.71
CA ILE A 384 -25.24 4.84 -0.97
C ILE A 384 -25.59 6.33 -0.92
N PRO A 385 -25.53 7.03 -2.05
CA PRO A 385 -25.84 8.46 -2.08
C PRO A 385 -27.36 8.72 -1.93
N PRO A 386 -27.76 9.96 -1.63
CA PRO A 386 -29.17 10.35 -1.69
C PRO A 386 -29.79 10.01 -3.06
N GLY A 387 -31.00 9.45 -3.04
CA GLY A 387 -31.70 9.05 -4.27
C GLY A 387 -31.19 7.78 -4.96
N TRP A 388 -30.22 7.07 -4.35
CA TRP A 388 -29.77 5.77 -4.88
C TRP A 388 -30.95 4.79 -4.97
N SER A 389 -31.06 4.09 -6.12
CA SER A 389 -32.18 3.19 -6.41
C SER A 389 -31.77 1.71 -6.53
N GLY A 390 -30.48 1.40 -6.34
CA GLY A 390 -29.94 0.02 -6.38
C GLY A 390 -30.02 -0.66 -7.76
N PRO A 391 -29.60 -1.95 -7.85
CA PRO A 391 -28.85 -2.68 -6.81
C PRO A 391 -27.35 -2.40 -6.79
N LEU A 392 -26.78 -1.76 -7.83
CA LEU A 392 -25.33 -1.57 -8.02
C LEU A 392 -24.83 -0.38 -7.19
N ALA A 393 -23.86 -0.62 -6.31
CA ALA A 393 -23.21 0.40 -5.49
C ALA A 393 -21.71 0.50 -5.78
N GLU A 394 -21.15 1.70 -5.69
CA GLU A 394 -19.69 1.91 -5.60
C GLU A 394 -19.16 1.29 -4.30
N ILE A 395 -17.98 0.69 -4.36
CA ILE A 395 -17.34 0.08 -3.20
C ILE A 395 -16.04 0.80 -2.87
N VAL A 396 -15.95 1.31 -1.65
CA VAL A 396 -14.72 1.81 -1.06
C VAL A 396 -14.07 0.72 -0.24
N ARG A 397 -12.86 0.33 -0.60
CA ARG A 397 -12.13 -0.74 0.08
C ARG A 397 -11.72 -0.34 1.50
N LEU A 398 -11.62 -1.33 2.38
CA LEU A 398 -11.00 -1.22 3.70
C LEU A 398 -9.66 -1.94 3.71
N PRO A 399 -8.69 -1.50 4.56
CA PRO A 399 -7.45 -2.24 4.77
C PRO A 399 -7.74 -3.63 5.35
N ARG A 400 -6.98 -4.62 4.91
CA ARG A 400 -6.99 -6.00 5.43
C ARG A 400 -5.66 -6.34 6.07
#